data_c311272040a01154ac999c501c858401
#
_entry.id   c311272040a01154ac999c501c858401
#
_cell.length_a   1.000
_cell.length_b   1.000
_cell.length_c   1.000
_cell.angle_alpha   90.00
_cell.angle_beta   90.00
_cell.angle_gamma   90.00
#
_symmetry.space_group_name_H-M   'P 1'
#
loop_
_entity.id
_entity.type
_entity.pdbx_description
1 polymer ?
#
loop_
_entity_poly.entity_id
_entity_poly.type
_entity_poly.pdbx_seq_one_letter_code
_entity_poly.pdbx_strand_id
1 'polypeptide(L)'
;MIINIAHTKGGVGKSTLATNLAVEMNCPILDLDMQKSSYFFNELRELPKLTIFKAKTRDELKLLEPYAGDKKKHIIVDSGGMDNDLNRLSLVYADLILTPISTSQIELFGLENFRLILKELDAENKDYIILNSINLRSKQELQAFNDILINEFDLTVLPTMISNLKIFKDAFAEGKSVVEKNKTSPAASQLQSLIKDIKNIIKSR
;
A
#
# COMPACT_ATOMS: atom_id res chain seq x y z
N MET A 1 14.55 1.44 -1.97
CA MET A 1 13.47 2.19 -1.28
C MET A 1 12.54 1.23 -0.56
N ILE A 2 12.21 1.56 0.66
CA ILE A 2 11.26 0.83 1.50
C ILE A 2 9.88 1.48 1.31
N ILE A 3 8.96 0.76 0.69
CA ILE A 3 7.59 1.23 0.41
C ILE A 3 6.64 0.51 1.36
N ASN A 4 6.10 1.20 2.34
CA ASN A 4 5.22 0.62 3.35
C ASN A 4 3.75 0.87 2.99
N ILE A 5 2.97 -0.20 2.83
CA ILE A 5 1.52 -0.09 2.64
C ILE A 5 0.87 -0.21 4.02
N ALA A 6 0.48 0.91 4.59
CA ALA A 6 0.09 0.97 5.99
C ALA A 6 -1.25 1.68 6.24
N HIS A 7 -1.97 1.19 7.21
CA HIS A 7 -3.14 1.79 7.85
C HIS A 7 -3.53 0.94 9.05
N THR A 8 -3.96 1.54 10.15
CA THR A 8 -4.44 0.80 11.34
C THR A 8 -5.77 0.09 11.11
N LYS A 9 -6.52 0.47 10.08
CA LYS A 9 -7.81 -0.16 9.76
C LYS A 9 -7.63 -1.44 8.95
N GLY A 10 -8.40 -2.48 9.31
CA GLY A 10 -8.51 -3.71 8.54
C GLY A 10 -9.38 -3.55 7.28
N GLY A 11 -9.12 -4.34 6.23
CA GLY A 11 -9.99 -4.42 5.05
C GLY A 11 -9.84 -3.29 4.02
N VAL A 12 -8.95 -2.31 4.22
CA VAL A 12 -8.72 -1.20 3.28
C VAL A 12 -7.93 -1.59 2.02
N GLY A 13 -7.49 -2.85 1.91
CA GLY A 13 -6.81 -3.39 0.73
C GLY A 13 -5.29 -3.34 0.76
N LYS A 14 -4.66 -3.21 1.93
CA LYS A 14 -3.18 -3.19 2.08
C LYS A 14 -2.51 -4.36 1.38
N SER A 15 -2.83 -5.59 1.77
CA SER A 15 -2.19 -6.80 1.19
C SER A 15 -2.51 -6.97 -0.30
N THR A 16 -3.68 -6.55 -0.76
CA THR A 16 -4.02 -6.56 -2.19
C THR A 16 -3.12 -5.61 -2.98
N LEU A 17 -2.90 -4.40 -2.47
CA LEU A 17 -1.98 -3.45 -3.11
C LEU A 17 -0.53 -3.94 -2.99
N ALA A 18 -0.11 -4.41 -1.80
CA ALA A 18 1.25 -4.90 -1.56
C ALA A 18 1.65 -6.01 -2.53
N THR A 19 0.80 -7.03 -2.69
CA THR A 19 1.07 -8.16 -3.59
C THR A 19 1.09 -7.73 -5.06
N ASN A 20 0.14 -6.89 -5.49
CA ASN A 20 0.10 -6.38 -6.85
C ASN A 20 1.34 -5.51 -7.17
N LEU A 21 1.72 -4.60 -6.28
CA LEU A 21 2.90 -3.76 -6.46
C LEU A 21 4.19 -4.58 -6.47
N ALA A 22 4.33 -5.55 -5.56
CA ALA A 22 5.52 -6.39 -5.48
C ALA A 22 5.72 -7.22 -6.75
N VAL A 23 4.65 -7.81 -7.30
CA VAL A 23 4.70 -8.55 -8.57
C VAL A 23 5.15 -7.62 -9.71
N GLU A 24 4.49 -6.48 -9.90
CA GLU A 24 4.74 -5.61 -11.03
C GLU A 24 6.04 -4.80 -10.93
N MET A 25 6.52 -4.56 -9.71
CA MET A 25 7.82 -3.91 -9.45
C MET A 25 8.96 -4.92 -9.32
N ASN A 26 8.66 -6.23 -9.37
CA ASN A 26 9.61 -7.33 -9.22
C ASN A 26 10.48 -7.15 -7.97
N CYS A 27 9.84 -7.00 -6.82
CA CYS A 27 10.53 -6.78 -5.55
C CYS A 27 9.97 -7.67 -4.43
N PRO A 28 10.75 -7.94 -3.37
CA PRO A 28 10.30 -8.73 -2.24
C PRO A 28 9.23 -8.01 -1.42
N ILE A 29 8.53 -8.80 -0.58
CA ILE A 29 7.60 -8.31 0.44
C ILE A 29 8.16 -8.65 1.83
N LEU A 30 8.05 -7.72 2.78
CA LEU A 30 8.08 -8.00 4.20
C LEU A 30 6.64 -8.05 4.70
N ASP A 31 6.17 -9.24 5.08
CA ASP A 31 4.81 -9.49 5.58
C ASP A 31 4.80 -9.36 7.12
N LEU A 32 4.22 -8.26 7.62
CA LEU A 32 4.03 -7.97 9.05
C LEU A 32 2.57 -8.20 9.49
N ASP A 33 1.67 -8.64 8.58
CA ASP A 33 0.29 -8.94 8.93
C ASP A 33 0.19 -10.30 9.64
N MET A 34 -0.45 -10.32 10.79
CA MET A 34 -0.72 -11.57 11.51
C MET A 34 -1.57 -12.56 10.69
N GLN A 35 -2.40 -12.06 9.78
CA GLN A 35 -3.22 -12.89 8.88
C GLN A 35 -2.40 -13.48 7.73
N LYS A 36 -1.16 -13.02 7.51
CA LYS A 36 -0.23 -13.55 6.50
C LYS A 36 -0.83 -13.58 5.09
N SER A 37 -1.59 -12.56 4.74
CA SER A 37 -2.29 -12.51 3.44
C SER A 37 -1.32 -12.55 2.26
N SER A 38 -0.21 -11.83 2.33
CA SER A 38 0.83 -11.84 1.30
C SER A 38 1.53 -13.20 1.19
N TYR A 39 1.72 -13.92 2.31
CA TYR A 39 2.24 -15.27 2.30
C TYR A 39 1.28 -16.23 1.59
N PHE A 40 -0.01 -16.23 1.93
CA PHE A 40 -1.00 -17.10 1.29
C PHE A 40 -1.18 -16.78 -0.20
N PHE A 41 -1.16 -15.51 -0.59
CA PHE A 41 -1.11 -15.13 -2.00
C PHE A 41 0.04 -15.81 -2.73
N ASN A 42 1.24 -15.80 -2.14
CA ASN A 42 2.42 -16.41 -2.72
C ASN A 42 2.34 -17.94 -2.78
N GLU A 43 1.69 -18.60 -1.81
CA GLU A 43 1.44 -20.06 -1.86
C GLU A 43 0.54 -20.44 -3.03
N LEU A 44 -0.50 -19.65 -3.32
CA LEU A 44 -1.42 -19.87 -4.45
C LEU A 44 -0.78 -19.60 -5.81
N ARG A 45 0.36 -18.92 -5.83
CA ARG A 45 1.01 -18.49 -7.05
C ARG A 45 1.68 -19.65 -7.79
N GLU A 46 1.22 -19.97 -9.03
CA GLU A 46 1.84 -20.94 -9.95
C GLU A 46 2.96 -20.31 -10.80
N LEU A 47 2.95 -18.98 -10.95
CA LEU A 47 4.01 -18.19 -11.56
C LEU A 47 5.23 -18.08 -10.63
N PRO A 48 6.36 -17.53 -11.07
CA PRO A 48 7.53 -17.39 -10.20
C PRO A 48 7.17 -16.75 -8.86
N LYS A 49 7.52 -17.44 -7.77
CA LYS A 49 7.22 -17.02 -6.40
C LYS A 49 7.92 -15.70 -6.06
N LEU A 50 7.25 -14.88 -5.27
CA LEU A 50 7.86 -13.71 -4.66
C LEU A 50 8.76 -14.14 -3.49
N THR A 51 9.78 -13.35 -3.21
CA THR A 51 10.52 -13.47 -1.95
C THR A 51 9.68 -12.81 -0.84
N ILE A 52 9.23 -13.59 0.14
CA ILE A 52 8.46 -13.10 1.29
C ILE A 52 9.32 -13.19 2.54
N PHE A 53 9.66 -12.05 3.10
CA PHE A 53 10.31 -11.94 4.41
C PHE A 53 9.27 -11.86 5.52
N LYS A 54 9.66 -12.23 6.72
CA LYS A 54 8.88 -12.09 7.96
C LYS A 54 9.79 -11.50 9.03
N ALA A 55 9.24 -10.70 9.93
CA ALA A 55 9.94 -10.24 11.11
C ALA A 55 9.02 -10.41 12.32
N LYS A 56 9.59 -10.88 13.43
CA LYS A 56 8.93 -11.05 14.73
C LYS A 56 9.56 -10.18 15.81
N THR A 57 10.76 -9.71 15.56
CA THR A 57 11.54 -8.88 16.48
C THR A 57 12.01 -7.60 15.79
N ARG A 58 12.37 -6.60 16.61
CA ARG A 58 12.93 -5.33 16.10
C ARG A 58 14.24 -5.56 15.35
N ASP A 59 15.08 -6.49 15.80
CA ASP A 59 16.36 -6.78 15.14
C ASP A 59 16.17 -7.39 13.75
N GLU A 60 15.12 -8.18 13.55
CA GLU A 60 14.82 -8.76 12.25
C GLU A 60 14.39 -7.69 11.22
N LEU A 61 13.92 -6.52 11.66
CA LEU A 61 13.62 -5.40 10.75
C LEU A 61 14.86 -4.76 10.12
N LYS A 62 16.08 -5.04 10.62
CA LYS A 62 17.33 -4.62 10.00
C LYS A 62 17.50 -5.16 8.58
N LEU A 63 16.74 -6.19 8.19
CA LEU A 63 16.65 -6.64 6.80
C LEU A 63 16.21 -5.54 5.82
N LEU A 64 15.58 -4.47 6.32
CA LEU A 64 15.18 -3.31 5.53
C LEU A 64 16.35 -2.38 5.17
N GLU A 65 17.41 -2.35 5.98
CA GLU A 65 18.55 -1.42 5.81
C GLU A 65 19.16 -1.42 4.40
N PRO A 66 19.33 -2.58 3.71
CA PRO A 66 19.90 -2.60 2.36
C PRO A 66 19.01 -1.93 1.28
N TYR A 67 17.75 -1.61 1.61
CA TYR A 67 16.80 -0.97 0.71
C TYR A 67 16.61 0.52 0.99
N ALA A 68 17.00 0.99 2.18
CA ALA A 68 16.81 2.37 2.62
C ALA A 68 17.48 3.35 1.65
N GLY A 69 16.72 4.28 1.09
CA GLY A 69 17.19 5.29 0.15
C GLY A 69 17.65 4.77 -1.22
N ASP A 70 17.71 3.45 -1.46
CA ASP A 70 18.17 2.90 -2.74
C ASP A 70 17.07 2.97 -3.80
N LYS A 71 17.22 3.90 -4.76
CA LYS A 71 16.27 4.13 -5.85
C LYS A 71 16.17 2.99 -6.86
N LYS A 72 17.08 2.00 -6.81
CA LYS A 72 17.11 0.85 -7.74
C LYS A 72 16.59 -0.43 -7.12
N LYS A 73 16.70 -0.57 -5.79
CA LYS A 73 16.21 -1.73 -5.05
C LYS A 73 15.01 -1.34 -4.22
N HIS A 74 13.93 -2.09 -4.35
CA HIS A 74 12.70 -1.84 -3.63
C HIS A 74 12.31 -3.05 -2.77
N ILE A 75 11.62 -2.78 -1.68
CA ILE A 75 10.92 -3.77 -0.87
C ILE A 75 9.56 -3.19 -0.49
N ILE A 76 8.51 -3.99 -0.61
CA ILE A 76 7.18 -3.64 -0.14
C ILE A 76 7.03 -4.16 1.30
N VAL A 77 6.56 -3.33 2.21
CA VAL A 77 6.14 -3.74 3.54
C VAL A 77 4.62 -3.82 3.56
N ASP A 78 4.08 -5.02 3.79
CA ASP A 78 2.64 -5.25 4.00
C ASP A 78 2.37 -5.16 5.51
N SER A 79 1.99 -3.99 5.99
CA SER A 79 1.75 -3.75 7.40
C SER A 79 0.41 -4.33 7.86
N GLY A 80 0.41 -4.94 9.02
CA GLY A 80 -0.83 -5.37 9.68
C GLY A 80 -1.73 -4.19 10.06
N GLY A 81 -3.02 -4.49 10.30
CA GLY A 81 -4.00 -3.49 10.75
C GLY A 81 -3.91 -3.14 12.24
N MET A 82 -2.97 -3.71 12.98
CA MET A 82 -2.80 -3.46 14.41
C MET A 82 -1.68 -2.46 14.66
N ASP A 83 -1.92 -1.54 15.59
CA ASP A 83 -0.87 -0.68 16.14
C ASP A 83 -0.01 -1.51 17.10
N ASN A 84 1.21 -1.78 16.69
CA ASN A 84 2.21 -2.50 17.49
C ASN A 84 3.62 -2.01 17.16
N ASP A 85 4.58 -2.38 18.00
CA ASP A 85 5.98 -1.96 17.89
C ASP A 85 6.62 -2.25 16.52
N LEU A 86 6.35 -3.40 15.92
CA LEU A 86 6.96 -3.77 14.63
C LEU A 86 6.38 -2.93 13.50
N ASN A 87 5.05 -2.74 13.47
CA ASN A 87 4.40 -1.87 12.49
C ASN A 87 4.88 -0.42 12.66
N ARG A 88 4.92 0.12 13.88
CA ARG A 88 5.46 1.47 14.15
C ARG A 88 6.90 1.61 13.67
N LEU A 89 7.77 0.66 14.01
CA LEU A 89 9.18 0.72 13.59
C LEU A 89 9.33 0.59 12.07
N SER A 90 8.50 -0.20 11.40
CA SER A 90 8.51 -0.30 9.95
C SER A 90 8.13 1.01 9.25
N LEU A 91 7.27 1.85 9.88
CA LEU A 91 6.96 3.20 9.38
C LEU A 91 8.17 4.13 9.51
N VAL A 92 8.93 4.02 10.59
CA VAL A 92 10.18 4.79 10.76
C VAL A 92 11.19 4.45 9.67
N TYR A 93 11.37 3.15 9.35
CA TYR A 93 12.26 2.70 8.29
C TYR A 93 11.77 3.08 6.88
N ALA A 94 10.47 3.32 6.69
CA ALA A 94 9.91 3.58 5.38
C ALA A 94 10.51 4.83 4.72
N ASP A 95 10.84 4.72 3.44
CA ASP A 95 11.14 5.87 2.57
C ASP A 95 9.85 6.48 2.02
N LEU A 96 8.81 5.65 1.84
CA LEU A 96 7.51 6.01 1.31
C LEU A 96 6.44 5.21 2.03
N ILE A 97 5.41 5.86 2.53
CA ILE A 97 4.22 5.26 3.12
C ILE A 97 3.05 5.48 2.15
N LEU A 98 2.35 4.41 1.83
CA LEU A 98 1.14 4.45 1.00
C LEU A 98 -0.04 4.05 1.87
N THR A 99 -0.96 4.98 2.10
CA THR A 99 -2.11 4.80 2.98
C THR A 99 -3.38 4.64 2.15
N PRO A 100 -3.87 3.39 1.95
CA PRO A 100 -5.09 3.15 1.22
C PRO A 100 -6.32 3.50 2.06
N ILE A 101 -7.25 4.29 1.49
CA ILE A 101 -8.54 4.63 2.10
C ILE A 101 -9.66 4.52 1.08
N SER A 102 -10.88 4.25 1.54
CA SER A 102 -12.10 4.37 0.73
C SER A 102 -12.81 5.69 1.03
N THR A 103 -13.88 6.00 0.29
CA THR A 103 -14.61 7.27 0.42
C THR A 103 -15.70 7.26 1.51
N SER A 104 -15.57 6.45 2.56
CA SER A 104 -16.55 6.44 3.65
C SER A 104 -16.13 7.36 4.82
N GLN A 105 -17.09 7.96 5.52
CA GLN A 105 -16.81 8.79 6.71
C GLN A 105 -16.07 8.02 7.80
N ILE A 106 -16.37 6.72 7.97
CA ILE A 106 -15.68 5.86 8.95
C ILE A 106 -14.18 5.73 8.62
N GLU A 107 -13.81 5.84 7.34
CA GLU A 107 -12.40 5.83 6.92
C GLU A 107 -11.67 7.09 7.40
N LEU A 108 -12.32 8.25 7.40
CA LEU A 108 -11.71 9.51 7.87
C LEU A 108 -11.31 9.42 9.35
N PHE A 109 -12.15 8.87 10.22
CA PHE A 109 -11.79 8.67 11.64
C PHE A 109 -10.60 7.71 11.81
N GLY A 110 -10.57 6.63 11.01
CA GLY A 110 -9.42 5.72 11.01
C GLY A 110 -8.14 6.39 10.53
N LEU A 111 -8.25 7.27 9.53
CA LEU A 111 -7.15 8.04 9.00
C LEU A 111 -6.61 9.05 10.02
N GLU A 112 -7.46 9.77 10.73
CA GLU A 112 -7.05 10.68 11.81
C GLU A 112 -6.21 9.97 12.88
N ASN A 113 -6.68 8.81 13.35
CA ASN A 113 -5.93 8.01 14.32
C ASN A 113 -4.58 7.54 13.76
N PHE A 114 -4.53 7.13 12.49
CA PHE A 114 -3.29 6.71 11.86
C PHE A 114 -2.31 7.89 11.70
N ARG A 115 -2.81 9.08 11.37
CA ARG A 115 -2.00 10.30 11.30
C ARG A 115 -1.39 10.70 12.65
N LEU A 116 -2.09 10.50 13.77
CA LEU A 116 -1.50 10.73 15.09
C LEU A 116 -0.28 9.83 15.30
N ILE A 117 -0.34 8.56 14.88
CA ILE A 117 0.81 7.65 14.94
C ILE A 117 1.95 8.16 14.04
N LEU A 118 1.66 8.56 12.80
CA LEU A 118 2.68 9.11 11.90
C LEU A 118 3.34 10.36 12.47
N LYS A 119 2.57 11.23 13.12
CA LYS A 119 3.06 12.43 13.79
C LYS A 119 3.98 12.10 14.97
N GLU A 120 3.59 11.16 15.83
CA GLU A 120 4.44 10.66 16.93
C GLU A 120 5.77 10.11 16.43
N LEU A 121 5.81 9.56 15.21
CA LEU A 121 6.98 8.93 14.59
C LEU A 121 7.77 9.88 13.66
N ASP A 122 7.36 11.14 13.51
CA ASP A 122 7.93 12.10 12.55
C ASP A 122 7.96 11.54 11.10
N ALA A 123 6.87 10.86 10.71
CA ALA A 123 6.76 10.15 9.44
C ALA A 123 5.68 10.70 8.48
N GLU A 124 5.00 11.81 8.85
CA GLU A 124 3.90 12.40 8.06
C GLU A 124 4.35 12.83 6.66
N ASN A 125 5.57 13.34 6.54
CA ASN A 125 6.16 13.80 5.27
C ASN A 125 6.48 12.67 4.27
N LYS A 126 6.30 11.41 4.70
CA LYS A 126 6.49 10.21 3.88
C LYS A 126 5.16 9.61 3.42
N ASP A 127 4.03 10.12 3.93
CA ASP A 127 2.70 9.54 3.72
C ASP A 127 2.04 10.09 2.45
N TYR A 128 1.49 9.16 1.67
CA TYR A 128 0.73 9.44 0.45
C TYR A 128 -0.57 8.63 0.47
N ILE A 129 -1.67 9.33 0.37
CA ILE A 129 -3.01 8.72 0.38
C ILE A 129 -3.33 8.14 -0.99
N ILE A 130 -3.84 6.91 -1.00
CA ILE A 130 -4.39 6.25 -2.18
C ILE A 130 -5.89 6.07 -1.99
N LEU A 131 -6.70 6.68 -2.84
CA LEU A 131 -8.11 6.37 -2.90
C LEU A 131 -8.29 4.94 -3.47
N ASN A 132 -8.66 4.00 -2.60
CA ASN A 132 -8.71 2.57 -2.91
C ASN A 132 -10.11 1.99 -2.69
N SER A 133 -10.46 0.98 -3.47
CA SER A 133 -11.78 0.33 -3.45
C SER A 133 -12.94 1.30 -3.73
N ILE A 134 -12.71 2.25 -4.64
CA ILE A 134 -13.67 3.30 -4.95
C ILE A 134 -14.81 2.76 -5.81
N ASN A 135 -16.04 2.98 -5.35
CA ASN A 135 -17.24 2.78 -6.16
C ASN A 135 -17.57 4.09 -6.88
N LEU A 136 -17.28 4.16 -8.16
CA LEU A 136 -17.51 5.35 -8.99
C LEU A 136 -19.03 5.55 -9.21
N ARG A 137 -19.72 6.13 -8.23
CA ARG A 137 -21.12 6.53 -8.40
C ARG A 137 -21.25 7.97 -8.88
N SER A 138 -20.36 8.87 -8.47
CA SER A 138 -20.38 10.28 -8.86
C SER A 138 -18.95 10.84 -8.87
N LYS A 139 -18.56 11.49 -9.98
CA LYS A 139 -17.29 12.22 -10.06
C LYS A 139 -17.25 13.42 -9.11
N GLN A 140 -18.40 14.05 -8.87
CA GLN A 140 -18.52 15.23 -7.99
C GLN A 140 -18.29 14.85 -6.53
N GLU A 141 -18.90 13.75 -6.04
CA GLU A 141 -18.69 13.26 -4.67
C GLU A 141 -17.23 12.89 -4.43
N LEU A 142 -16.61 12.26 -5.43
CA LEU A 142 -15.21 11.88 -5.35
C LEU A 142 -14.28 13.11 -5.31
N GLN A 143 -14.57 14.12 -6.12
CA GLN A 143 -13.83 15.37 -6.11
C GLN A 143 -13.98 16.08 -4.77
N ALA A 144 -15.20 16.20 -4.25
CA ALA A 144 -15.46 16.80 -2.94
C ALA A 144 -14.72 16.08 -1.81
N PHE A 145 -14.70 14.74 -1.84
CA PHE A 145 -13.93 13.96 -0.86
C PHE A 145 -12.43 14.21 -0.96
N ASN A 146 -11.91 14.26 -2.17
CA ASN A 146 -10.49 14.56 -2.40
C ASN A 146 -10.13 15.97 -1.92
N ASP A 147 -11.01 16.96 -2.16
CA ASP A 147 -10.82 18.33 -1.73
C ASP A 147 -10.80 18.44 -0.18
N ILE A 148 -11.64 17.68 0.52
CA ILE A 148 -11.60 17.55 1.98
C ILE A 148 -10.24 17.02 2.44
N LEU A 149 -9.74 15.93 1.86
CA LEU A 149 -8.46 15.35 2.23
C LEU A 149 -7.30 16.35 2.06
N ILE A 150 -7.30 17.12 0.98
CA ILE A 150 -6.24 18.08 0.68
C ILE A 150 -6.38 19.34 1.53
N ASN A 151 -7.57 19.95 1.57
CA ASN A 151 -7.74 21.30 2.11
C ASN A 151 -8.01 21.31 3.61
N GLU A 152 -8.69 20.30 4.16
CA GLU A 152 -9.03 20.25 5.59
C GLU A 152 -8.01 19.40 6.38
N PHE A 153 -7.48 18.33 5.76
CA PHE A 153 -6.55 17.42 6.42
C PHE A 153 -5.08 17.63 6.01
N ASP A 154 -4.78 18.52 5.07
CA ASP A 154 -3.43 18.79 4.56
C ASP A 154 -2.69 17.51 4.15
N LEU A 155 -3.36 16.67 3.33
CA LEU A 155 -2.86 15.38 2.91
C LEU A 155 -2.36 15.40 1.46
N THR A 156 -1.29 14.66 1.22
CA THR A 156 -0.82 14.41 -0.15
C THR A 156 -1.58 13.20 -0.72
N VAL A 157 -2.54 13.46 -1.59
CA VAL A 157 -3.34 12.42 -2.25
C VAL A 157 -2.75 12.12 -3.62
N LEU A 158 -2.54 10.82 -3.91
CA LEU A 158 -2.07 10.41 -5.23
C LEU A 158 -3.15 10.61 -6.29
N PRO A 159 -2.77 11.02 -7.52
CA PRO A 159 -3.75 11.24 -8.60
C PRO A 159 -4.43 9.95 -9.06
N THR A 160 -3.76 8.80 -8.90
CA THR A 160 -4.32 7.50 -9.28
C THR A 160 -5.26 6.98 -8.19
N MET A 161 -6.45 6.56 -8.63
CA MET A 161 -7.45 5.89 -7.80
C MET A 161 -7.61 4.44 -8.23
N ILE A 162 -7.88 3.56 -7.27
CA ILE A 162 -8.13 2.14 -7.50
C ILE A 162 -9.62 1.86 -7.26
N SER A 163 -10.31 1.46 -8.31
CA SER A 163 -11.74 1.13 -8.25
C SER A 163 -11.99 -0.22 -7.57
N ASN A 164 -13.17 -0.37 -6.96
CA ASN A 164 -13.61 -1.64 -6.40
C ASN A 164 -14.03 -2.60 -7.52
N LEU A 165 -13.07 -3.27 -8.13
CA LEU A 165 -13.29 -4.20 -9.23
C LEU A 165 -13.09 -5.64 -8.76
N LYS A 166 -14.01 -6.52 -9.15
CA LYS A 166 -13.98 -7.95 -8.80
C LYS A 166 -12.65 -8.63 -9.18
N ILE A 167 -12.02 -8.18 -10.27
CA ILE A 167 -10.77 -8.78 -10.76
C ILE A 167 -9.62 -8.74 -9.73
N PHE A 168 -9.60 -7.78 -8.78
CA PHE A 168 -8.60 -7.77 -7.70
C PHE A 168 -8.76 -8.99 -6.79
N LYS A 169 -9.99 -9.37 -6.46
CA LYS A 169 -10.27 -10.55 -5.64
C LYS A 169 -9.97 -11.84 -6.42
N ASP A 170 -10.41 -11.89 -7.68
CA ASP A 170 -10.21 -13.06 -8.54
C ASP A 170 -8.71 -13.31 -8.81
N ALA A 171 -7.93 -12.25 -9.05
CA ALA A 171 -6.49 -12.33 -9.26
C ALA A 171 -5.76 -12.77 -7.98
N PHE A 172 -6.12 -12.20 -6.83
CA PHE A 172 -5.56 -12.58 -5.53
C PHE A 172 -5.76 -14.07 -5.24
N ALA A 173 -6.97 -14.61 -5.49
CA ALA A 173 -7.29 -16.02 -5.30
C ALA A 173 -6.49 -16.98 -6.20
N GLU A 174 -5.90 -16.46 -7.29
CA GLU A 174 -5.02 -17.23 -8.20
C GLU A 174 -3.52 -16.93 -7.97
N GLY A 175 -3.17 -16.15 -6.97
CA GLY A 175 -1.78 -15.73 -6.76
C GLY A 175 -1.21 -14.89 -7.90
N LYS A 176 -2.05 -14.12 -8.59
CA LYS A 176 -1.69 -13.27 -9.73
C LYS A 176 -1.89 -11.79 -9.41
N SER A 177 -1.07 -10.93 -10.02
CA SER A 177 -1.43 -9.52 -10.10
C SER A 177 -2.61 -9.32 -11.07
N VAL A 178 -3.28 -8.18 -10.99
CA VAL A 178 -4.35 -7.86 -11.95
C VAL A 178 -3.84 -7.71 -13.37
N VAL A 179 -2.56 -7.36 -13.56
CA VAL A 179 -1.90 -7.28 -14.88
C VAL A 179 -1.65 -8.68 -15.43
N GLU A 180 -1.15 -9.60 -14.61
CA GLU A 180 -0.98 -11.01 -14.98
C GLU A 180 -2.34 -11.69 -15.27
N LYS A 181 -3.38 -11.32 -14.53
CA LYS A 181 -4.73 -11.85 -14.73
C LYS A 181 -5.36 -11.37 -16.03
N ASN A 182 -5.29 -10.06 -16.29
CA ASN A 182 -5.79 -9.45 -17.54
C ASN A 182 -5.14 -8.10 -17.78
N LYS A 183 -4.12 -8.08 -18.62
CA LYS A 183 -3.30 -6.90 -18.95
C LYS A 183 -4.09 -5.72 -19.52
N THR A 184 -5.23 -5.97 -20.17
CA THR A 184 -6.07 -4.95 -20.81
C THR A 184 -7.23 -4.49 -19.91
N SER A 185 -7.33 -5.00 -18.68
CA SER A 185 -8.40 -4.63 -17.76
C SER A 185 -8.22 -3.19 -17.23
N PRO A 186 -9.33 -2.53 -16.84
CA PRO A 186 -9.25 -1.24 -16.15
C PRO A 186 -8.39 -1.30 -14.87
N ALA A 187 -8.46 -2.41 -14.13
CA ALA A 187 -7.63 -2.63 -12.93
C ALA A 187 -6.14 -2.64 -13.25
N ALA A 188 -5.73 -3.30 -14.35
CA ALA A 188 -4.34 -3.31 -14.80
C ALA A 188 -3.86 -1.89 -15.16
N SER A 189 -4.68 -1.12 -15.86
CA SER A 189 -4.37 0.28 -16.19
C SER A 189 -4.22 1.14 -14.95
N GLN A 190 -5.12 1.00 -13.96
CA GLN A 190 -5.05 1.74 -12.70
C GLN A 190 -3.79 1.36 -11.90
N LEU A 191 -3.46 0.07 -11.81
CA LEU A 191 -2.25 -0.37 -11.12
C LEU A 191 -0.98 0.17 -11.80
N GLN A 192 -0.91 0.14 -13.12
CA GLN A 192 0.23 0.70 -13.87
C GLN A 192 0.37 2.21 -13.66
N SER A 193 -0.75 2.95 -13.59
CA SER A 193 -0.76 4.37 -13.27
C SER A 193 -0.24 4.63 -11.86
N LEU A 194 -0.69 3.84 -10.86
CA LEU A 194 -0.20 3.93 -9.48
C LEU A 194 1.32 3.68 -9.41
N ILE A 195 1.83 2.68 -10.12
CA ILE A 195 3.28 2.41 -10.19
C ILE A 195 4.02 3.59 -10.80
N LYS A 196 3.45 4.26 -11.80
CA LYS A 196 4.04 5.47 -12.38
C LYS A 196 4.10 6.61 -11.36
N ASP A 197 3.04 6.82 -10.57
CA ASP A 197 3.01 7.83 -9.51
C ASP A 197 4.10 7.54 -8.46
N ILE A 198 4.21 6.30 -8.00
CA ILE A 198 5.25 5.86 -7.06
C ILE A 198 6.65 6.12 -7.63
N LYS A 199 6.90 5.76 -8.90
CA LYS A 199 8.19 5.99 -9.56
C LYS A 199 8.52 7.48 -9.70
N ASN A 200 7.54 8.34 -9.90
CA ASN A 200 7.74 9.79 -9.94
C ASN A 200 8.16 10.33 -8.58
N ILE A 201 7.52 9.87 -7.49
CA ILE A 201 7.91 10.23 -6.12
C ILE A 201 9.34 9.78 -5.82
N ILE A 202 9.69 8.53 -6.16
CA ILE A 202 11.05 8.00 -5.96
C ILE A 202 12.11 8.84 -6.70
N LYS A 203 11.80 9.35 -7.88
CA LYS A 203 12.72 10.19 -8.65
C LYS A 203 12.89 11.59 -8.06
N SER A 204 11.85 12.15 -7.46
CA SER A 204 11.86 13.50 -6.88
C SER A 204 12.53 13.58 -5.50
N ARG A 205 12.71 12.46 -4.83
CA ARG A 205 13.45 12.31 -3.56
C ARG A 205 14.92 12.02 -3.81
#